data_fa99041503bd0e5c70ddf158fae5d539
#
_entry.id   fa99041503bd0e5c70ddf158fae5d539
#
_cell.length_a   1.000
_cell.length_b   1.000
_cell.length_c   1.000
_cell.angle_alpha   90.00
_cell.angle_beta   90.00
_cell.angle_gamma   90.00
#
_symmetry.space_group_name_H-M   'P 1'
#
loop_
_entity.id
_entity.type
_entity.pdbx_description
1 polymer ?
#
loop_
_entity_poly.entity_id
_entity_poly.type
_entity_poly.pdbx_seq_one_letter_code
_entity_poly.pdbx_strand_id
1 'polypeptide(L)'
;MTDEPGVAAAERRGFRQRASGFALDITPLRRNPAFRRLWFGQGISFIGTEIAEVALAYQVYQLTGSTLAVGLISLTHLVPLLTLTVVGGAIADAFDRRRVMLVQQFGMVAGSLGLAGNAALSHPRVWPLYVFQFVISAAFSIGVGAQRSMTPQLVDESHFMAASALNSVTSQFGAVGGPGIAGLLIKFVDLKWVYLGDSLSYMGAIAAVALLPRLVAREDADRPSWSSIVAGFRYVRSQPVILGFFLVDTNAMIFGMPSALFPAMATHRFGDPSLVGYLYMAPAAGALLVSLLSGPLRHVRRQGLGVVITASLWGVAIAAFGFAQELWLALVLLALAGLGDQISAILRSVMLYRITPKEMLGRVSGIEFMQVAAAPSLGNLEAGALASATSLRFSIASGGVACVAGCLLLAAAFPALLRYGAQANAEA
;
A
#
# COMPACT_ATOMS: atom_id res chain seq x y z
N MET A 1 -6.54 52.18 -30.71
CA MET A 1 -6.41 51.28 -29.53
C MET A 1 -7.75 50.58 -29.42
N THR A 2 -7.87 49.41 -30.05
CA THR A 2 -9.08 48.58 -30.00
C THR A 2 -8.75 47.38 -29.14
N ASP A 3 -9.26 47.42 -27.89
CA ASP A 3 -9.24 46.32 -26.98
C ASP A 3 -10.05 45.15 -27.56
N GLU A 4 -9.43 44.02 -27.85
CA GLU A 4 -10.08 42.79 -28.31
C GLU A 4 -10.62 41.99 -27.12
N PRO A 5 -11.93 42.01 -26.83
CA PRO A 5 -12.51 41.21 -25.74
C PRO A 5 -12.53 39.71 -26.02
N GLY A 6 -12.16 39.29 -27.24
CA GLY A 6 -12.16 37.89 -27.66
C GLY A 6 -10.98 37.05 -27.13
N VAL A 7 -9.81 37.63 -27.03
CA VAL A 7 -8.58 36.90 -26.63
C VAL A 7 -8.60 36.53 -25.15
N ALA A 8 -9.01 37.45 -24.28
CA ALA A 8 -9.15 37.19 -22.84
C ALA A 8 -10.24 36.15 -22.50
N ALA A 9 -11.32 36.09 -23.31
CA ALA A 9 -12.36 35.08 -23.16
C ALA A 9 -11.93 33.70 -23.65
N ALA A 10 -11.10 33.60 -24.69
CA ALA A 10 -10.51 32.37 -25.20
C ALA A 10 -9.44 31.82 -24.23
N GLU A 11 -8.59 32.65 -23.66
CA GLU A 11 -7.62 32.26 -22.64
C GLU A 11 -8.28 31.78 -21.35
N ARG A 12 -9.35 32.44 -20.89
CA ARG A 12 -10.12 31.99 -19.72
C ARG A 12 -10.86 30.67 -19.99
N ARG A 13 -11.34 30.44 -21.22
CA ARG A 13 -11.90 29.13 -21.62
C ARG A 13 -10.83 28.06 -21.69
N GLY A 14 -9.65 28.34 -22.23
CA GLY A 14 -8.51 27.42 -22.26
C GLY A 14 -7.98 27.08 -20.87
N PHE A 15 -7.91 28.06 -19.95
CA PHE A 15 -7.53 27.84 -18.57
C PHE A 15 -8.58 27.05 -17.79
N ARG A 16 -9.88 27.32 -17.97
CA ARG A 16 -10.98 26.53 -17.39
C ARG A 16 -11.03 25.11 -17.94
N GLN A 17 -10.80 24.89 -19.23
CA GLN A 17 -10.71 23.56 -19.82
C GLN A 17 -9.46 22.78 -19.33
N ARG A 18 -8.31 23.45 -19.14
CA ARG A 18 -7.13 22.83 -18.52
C ARG A 18 -7.33 22.56 -17.03
N ALA A 19 -8.00 23.46 -16.31
CA ALA A 19 -8.33 23.25 -14.88
C ALA A 19 -9.40 22.17 -14.69
N SER A 20 -10.37 22.00 -15.61
CA SER A 20 -11.34 20.92 -15.55
C SER A 20 -10.73 19.54 -15.83
N GLY A 21 -9.60 19.47 -16.53
CA GLY A 21 -8.84 18.22 -16.74
C GLY A 21 -8.09 17.73 -15.49
N PHE A 22 -7.93 18.57 -14.47
CA PHE A 22 -7.34 18.21 -13.18
C PHE A 22 -8.38 17.95 -12.08
N ALA A 23 -9.66 18.28 -12.32
CA ALA A 23 -10.70 18.02 -11.33
C ALA A 23 -11.05 16.54 -11.29
N LEU A 24 -11.01 15.96 -10.08
CA LEU A 24 -11.44 14.59 -9.85
C LEU A 24 -12.92 14.43 -10.29
N ASP A 25 -13.17 13.49 -11.18
CA ASP A 25 -14.54 13.22 -11.64
C ASP A 25 -15.31 12.45 -10.56
N ILE A 26 -16.24 13.16 -9.89
CA ILE A 26 -17.11 12.61 -8.84
C ILE A 26 -18.44 12.09 -9.39
N THR A 27 -18.60 12.00 -10.71
CA THR A 27 -19.84 11.53 -11.37
C THR A 27 -20.27 10.14 -10.86
N PRO A 28 -19.36 9.15 -10.65
CA PRO A 28 -19.74 7.86 -10.08
C PRO A 28 -20.42 7.97 -8.70
N LEU A 29 -19.95 8.88 -7.85
CA LEU A 29 -20.55 9.11 -6.51
C LEU A 29 -21.92 9.76 -6.58
N ARG A 30 -22.16 10.59 -7.61
CA ARG A 30 -23.45 11.30 -7.79
C ARG A 30 -24.50 10.41 -8.45
N ARG A 31 -24.11 9.65 -9.48
CA ARG A 31 -25.04 8.86 -10.30
C ARG A 31 -25.31 7.47 -9.72
N ASN A 32 -24.36 6.89 -8.97
CA ASN A 32 -24.53 5.54 -8.45
C ASN A 32 -24.57 5.52 -6.91
N PRO A 33 -25.76 5.45 -6.29
CA PRO A 33 -25.90 5.40 -4.83
C PRO A 33 -25.27 4.17 -4.18
N ALA A 34 -25.22 3.02 -4.88
CA ALA A 34 -24.60 1.80 -4.38
C ALA A 34 -23.06 1.97 -4.30
N PHE A 35 -22.44 2.48 -5.37
CA PHE A 35 -21.01 2.79 -5.36
C PHE A 35 -20.68 3.84 -4.30
N ARG A 36 -21.47 4.90 -4.18
CA ARG A 36 -21.27 5.94 -3.15
C ARG A 36 -21.26 5.37 -1.73
N ARG A 37 -22.24 4.51 -1.38
CA ARG A 37 -22.30 3.88 -0.05
C ARG A 37 -21.09 2.99 0.20
N LEU A 38 -20.71 2.17 -0.78
CA LEU A 38 -19.53 1.32 -0.70
C LEU A 38 -18.26 2.15 -0.52
N TRP A 39 -18.10 3.21 -1.32
CA TRP A 39 -16.92 4.06 -1.31
C TRP A 39 -16.71 4.77 0.04
N PHE A 40 -17.76 5.37 0.60
CA PHE A 40 -17.67 5.99 1.93
C PHE A 40 -17.48 4.95 3.04
N GLY A 41 -18.20 3.83 3.02
CA GLY A 41 -18.06 2.78 4.03
C GLY A 41 -16.65 2.19 4.04
N GLN A 42 -16.12 1.83 2.86
CA GLN A 42 -14.76 1.28 2.75
C GLN A 42 -13.69 2.33 3.02
N GLY A 43 -13.88 3.58 2.62
CA GLY A 43 -12.91 4.65 2.85
C GLY A 43 -12.75 4.96 4.35
N ILE A 44 -13.84 5.07 5.09
CA ILE A 44 -13.81 5.29 6.54
C ILE A 44 -13.17 4.08 7.25
N SER A 45 -13.54 2.87 6.85
CA SER A 45 -12.98 1.63 7.38
C SER A 45 -11.48 1.53 7.09
N PHE A 46 -11.03 1.90 5.90
CA PHE A 46 -9.60 1.90 5.56
C PHE A 46 -8.79 2.85 6.44
N ILE A 47 -9.29 4.07 6.68
CA ILE A 47 -8.64 5.02 7.61
C ILE A 47 -8.58 4.44 9.04
N GLY A 48 -9.66 3.80 9.51
CA GLY A 48 -9.68 3.12 10.81
C GLY A 48 -8.60 2.05 10.91
N THR A 49 -8.48 1.21 9.89
CA THR A 49 -7.43 0.17 9.80
C THR A 49 -6.02 0.77 9.87
N GLU A 50 -5.72 1.80 9.09
CA GLU A 50 -4.42 2.46 9.12
C GLU A 50 -4.07 3.04 10.50
N ILE A 51 -5.08 3.59 11.20
CA ILE A 51 -4.92 4.07 12.58
C ILE A 51 -4.62 2.89 13.53
N ALA A 52 -5.39 1.80 13.42
CA ALA A 52 -5.25 0.64 14.28
C ALA A 52 -3.91 -0.09 14.07
N GLU A 53 -3.38 -0.15 12.84
CA GLU A 53 -2.09 -0.77 12.54
C GLU A 53 -0.93 -0.03 13.22
N VAL A 54 -0.92 1.30 13.19
CA VAL A 54 0.09 2.10 13.90
C VAL A 54 -0.04 1.91 15.41
N ALA A 55 -1.28 1.92 15.93
CA ALA A 55 -1.57 1.69 17.34
C ALA A 55 -1.12 0.29 17.81
N LEU A 56 -1.31 -0.74 16.97
CA LEU A 56 -0.87 -2.11 17.24
C LEU A 56 0.65 -2.22 17.32
N ALA A 57 1.36 -1.66 16.34
CA ALA A 57 2.83 -1.65 16.34
C ALA A 57 3.37 -0.93 17.58
N TYR A 58 2.79 0.20 17.94
CA TYR A 58 3.11 0.92 19.16
C TYR A 58 2.82 0.10 20.42
N GLN A 59 1.64 -0.51 20.53
CA GLN A 59 1.25 -1.30 21.71
C GLN A 59 2.16 -2.53 21.93
N VAL A 60 2.49 -3.25 20.85
CA VAL A 60 3.43 -4.37 20.94
C VAL A 60 4.79 -3.90 21.44
N TYR A 61 5.28 -2.77 20.92
CA TYR A 61 6.55 -2.21 21.38
C TYR A 61 6.47 -1.75 22.84
N GLN A 62 5.39 -1.07 23.24
CA GLN A 62 5.16 -0.61 24.62
C GLN A 62 5.18 -1.76 25.63
N LEU A 63 4.60 -2.91 25.26
CA LEU A 63 4.49 -4.07 26.13
C LEU A 63 5.79 -4.91 26.18
N THR A 64 6.61 -4.88 25.14
CA THR A 64 7.75 -5.80 25.00
C THR A 64 9.12 -5.11 25.03
N GLY A 65 9.18 -3.82 24.64
CA GLY A 65 10.44 -3.13 24.38
C GLY A 65 11.24 -3.71 23.20
N SER A 66 10.67 -4.64 22.41
CA SER A 66 11.37 -5.45 21.42
C SER A 66 10.97 -5.06 19.99
N THR A 67 11.95 -4.70 19.18
CA THR A 67 11.78 -4.45 17.74
C THR A 67 11.47 -5.74 16.98
N LEU A 68 12.02 -6.88 17.43
CA LEU A 68 11.67 -8.20 16.88
C LEU A 68 10.18 -8.50 17.08
N ALA A 69 9.63 -8.21 18.27
CA ALA A 69 8.23 -8.41 18.54
C ALA A 69 7.34 -7.58 17.58
N VAL A 70 7.71 -6.34 17.30
CA VAL A 70 7.01 -5.52 16.30
C VAL A 70 7.15 -6.13 14.90
N GLY A 71 8.36 -6.56 14.51
CA GLY A 71 8.60 -7.23 13.23
C GLY A 71 7.77 -8.50 13.04
N LEU A 72 7.53 -9.28 14.11
CA LEU A 72 6.71 -10.49 14.09
C LEU A 72 5.22 -10.22 13.75
N ILE A 73 4.71 -9.01 13.97
CA ILE A 73 3.35 -8.63 13.51
C ILE A 73 3.23 -8.86 12.01
N SER A 74 4.29 -8.59 11.25
CA SER A 74 4.28 -8.76 9.80
C SER A 74 4.00 -10.19 9.35
N LEU A 75 4.32 -11.20 10.17
CA LEU A 75 3.96 -12.60 9.88
C LEU A 75 2.44 -12.83 9.98
N THR A 76 1.75 -12.09 10.84
CA THR A 76 0.29 -12.18 10.96
C THR A 76 -0.42 -11.64 9.72
N HIS A 77 0.24 -10.79 8.93
CA HIS A 77 -0.22 -10.34 7.61
C HIS A 77 0.22 -11.29 6.50
N LEU A 78 1.49 -11.67 6.51
CA LEU A 78 2.11 -12.45 5.45
C LEU A 78 1.48 -13.84 5.30
N VAL A 79 1.30 -14.56 6.41
CA VAL A 79 0.79 -15.94 6.37
C VAL A 79 -0.64 -16.02 5.80
N PRO A 80 -1.64 -15.25 6.31
CA PRO A 80 -2.97 -15.24 5.71
C PRO A 80 -2.96 -14.77 4.24
N LEU A 81 -2.16 -13.75 3.92
CA LEU A 81 -2.10 -13.22 2.56
C LEU A 81 -1.66 -14.31 1.56
N LEU A 82 -0.58 -15.02 1.85
CA LEU A 82 -0.05 -16.05 0.95
C LEU A 82 -0.93 -17.31 0.88
N THR A 83 -1.61 -17.66 1.97
CA THR A 83 -2.38 -18.92 2.05
C THR A 83 -3.87 -18.72 1.71
N LEU A 84 -4.48 -17.65 2.22
CA LEU A 84 -5.94 -17.47 2.14
C LEU A 84 -6.39 -16.62 0.95
N THR A 85 -5.52 -15.82 0.31
CA THR A 85 -5.94 -15.01 -0.85
C THR A 85 -6.37 -15.89 -2.03
N VAL A 86 -5.69 -17.01 -2.27
CA VAL A 86 -6.06 -17.96 -3.33
C VAL A 86 -7.38 -18.64 -3.00
N VAL A 87 -7.56 -19.06 -1.75
CA VAL A 87 -8.80 -19.64 -1.25
C VAL A 87 -9.94 -18.63 -1.32
N GLY A 88 -9.67 -17.38 -0.91
CA GLY A 88 -10.62 -16.27 -0.96
C GLY A 88 -11.10 -15.96 -2.39
N GLY A 89 -10.19 -16.03 -3.37
CA GLY A 89 -10.56 -15.92 -4.79
C GLY A 89 -11.56 -16.99 -5.21
N ALA A 90 -11.30 -18.27 -4.89
CA ALA A 90 -12.21 -19.36 -5.19
C ALA A 90 -13.58 -19.22 -4.47
N ILE A 91 -13.56 -18.73 -3.22
CA ILE A 91 -14.79 -18.43 -2.46
C ILE A 91 -15.57 -17.28 -3.12
N ALA A 92 -14.89 -16.20 -3.54
CA ALA A 92 -15.52 -15.06 -4.22
C ALA A 92 -16.15 -15.42 -5.57
N ASP A 93 -15.64 -16.47 -6.23
CA ASP A 93 -16.20 -16.98 -7.48
C ASP A 93 -17.38 -17.94 -7.24
N ALA A 94 -17.38 -18.67 -6.11
CA ALA A 94 -18.42 -19.66 -5.80
C ALA A 94 -19.64 -19.06 -5.09
N PHE A 95 -19.47 -17.97 -4.34
CA PHE A 95 -20.49 -17.38 -3.50
C PHE A 95 -20.84 -15.94 -3.90
N ASP A 96 -22.04 -15.49 -3.45
CA ASP A 96 -22.42 -14.07 -3.58
C ASP A 96 -21.37 -13.17 -2.93
N ARG A 97 -20.75 -12.32 -3.74
CA ARG A 97 -19.65 -11.41 -3.33
C ARG A 97 -20.04 -10.52 -2.15
N ARG A 98 -21.31 -10.10 -2.07
CA ARG A 98 -21.84 -9.37 -0.93
C ARG A 98 -21.73 -10.19 0.36
N ARG A 99 -22.07 -11.50 0.33
CA ARG A 99 -21.93 -12.37 1.51
C ARG A 99 -20.49 -12.56 1.93
N VAL A 100 -19.58 -12.75 0.96
CA VAL A 100 -18.14 -12.89 1.23
C VAL A 100 -17.62 -11.63 1.92
N MET A 101 -17.97 -10.44 1.42
CA MET A 101 -17.58 -9.19 2.06
C MET A 101 -18.19 -9.00 3.45
N LEU A 102 -19.43 -9.41 3.67
CA LEU A 102 -20.03 -9.34 5.02
C LEU A 102 -19.25 -10.23 6.00
N VAL A 103 -18.90 -11.45 5.61
CA VAL A 103 -18.09 -12.37 6.43
C VAL A 103 -16.71 -11.75 6.72
N GLN A 104 -16.06 -11.16 5.71
CA GLN A 104 -14.82 -10.42 5.88
C GLN A 104 -14.97 -9.32 6.93
N GLN A 105 -15.96 -8.44 6.78
CA GLN A 105 -16.17 -7.31 7.69
C GLN A 105 -16.47 -7.77 9.13
N PHE A 106 -17.29 -8.82 9.32
CA PHE A 106 -17.53 -9.37 10.63
C PHE A 106 -16.27 -9.96 11.27
N GLY A 107 -15.42 -10.62 10.49
CA GLY A 107 -14.12 -11.10 10.96
C GLY A 107 -13.21 -9.94 11.42
N MET A 108 -13.18 -8.84 10.67
CA MET A 108 -12.42 -7.65 11.02
C MET A 108 -12.97 -6.96 12.28
N VAL A 109 -14.31 -6.85 12.44
CA VAL A 109 -14.95 -6.38 13.68
C VAL A 109 -14.54 -7.24 14.86
N ALA A 110 -14.65 -8.58 14.74
CA ALA A 110 -14.29 -9.50 15.83
C ALA A 110 -12.82 -9.36 16.25
N GLY A 111 -11.91 -9.25 15.28
CA GLY A 111 -10.48 -9.02 15.55
C GLY A 111 -10.23 -7.68 16.24
N SER A 112 -10.82 -6.60 15.75
CA SER A 112 -10.65 -5.26 16.32
C SER A 112 -11.28 -5.13 17.71
N LEU A 113 -12.45 -5.75 17.95
CA LEU A 113 -13.01 -5.88 19.31
C LEU A 113 -12.14 -6.69 20.24
N GLY A 114 -11.50 -7.75 19.74
CA GLY A 114 -10.52 -8.52 20.50
C GLY A 114 -9.31 -7.71 20.92
N LEU A 115 -8.76 -6.88 19.99
CA LEU A 115 -7.70 -5.92 20.31
C LEU A 115 -8.15 -4.91 21.37
N ALA A 116 -9.36 -4.33 21.21
CA ALA A 116 -9.94 -3.40 22.17
C ALA A 116 -10.11 -4.05 23.56
N GLY A 117 -10.65 -5.29 23.60
CA GLY A 117 -10.81 -6.06 24.83
C GLY A 117 -9.48 -6.33 25.54
N ASN A 118 -8.43 -6.72 24.79
CA ASN A 118 -7.10 -6.89 25.34
C ASN A 118 -6.51 -5.56 25.88
N ALA A 119 -6.70 -4.46 25.13
CA ALA A 119 -6.21 -3.15 25.55
C ALA A 119 -6.97 -2.58 26.78
N ALA A 120 -8.19 -3.05 27.02
CA ALA A 120 -8.99 -2.68 28.20
C ALA A 120 -8.62 -3.42 29.49
N LEU A 121 -7.81 -4.49 29.40
CA LEU A 121 -7.37 -5.23 30.59
C LEU A 121 -6.40 -4.38 31.43
N SER A 122 -6.41 -4.58 32.76
CA SER A 122 -5.43 -3.95 33.66
C SER A 122 -3.98 -4.33 33.32
N HIS A 123 -3.78 -5.51 32.76
CA HIS A 123 -2.51 -6.05 32.27
C HIS A 123 -2.68 -6.62 30.86
N PRO A 124 -2.59 -5.79 29.81
CA PRO A 124 -2.70 -6.27 28.44
C PRO A 124 -1.59 -7.30 28.12
N ARG A 125 -1.95 -8.31 27.34
CA ARG A 125 -1.01 -9.39 26.95
C ARG A 125 -0.59 -9.23 25.50
N VAL A 126 0.61 -9.68 25.17
CA VAL A 126 1.18 -9.55 23.82
C VAL A 126 0.60 -10.56 22.84
N TRP A 127 0.45 -11.84 23.25
CA TRP A 127 0.00 -12.91 22.36
C TRP A 127 -1.40 -12.67 21.72
N PRO A 128 -2.42 -12.06 22.44
CA PRO A 128 -3.70 -11.79 21.82
C PRO A 128 -3.60 -10.76 20.68
N LEU A 129 -2.62 -9.85 20.73
CA LEU A 129 -2.39 -8.88 19.69
C LEU A 129 -2.08 -9.57 18.36
N TYR A 130 -1.20 -10.59 18.37
CA TYR A 130 -0.91 -11.38 17.18
C TYR A 130 -2.11 -12.21 16.71
N VAL A 131 -2.84 -12.83 17.63
CA VAL A 131 -3.99 -13.66 17.28
C VAL A 131 -5.10 -12.83 16.62
N PHE A 132 -5.47 -11.71 17.23
CA PHE A 132 -6.52 -10.88 16.68
C PHE A 132 -6.10 -10.18 15.39
N GLN A 133 -4.84 -9.77 15.28
CA GLN A 133 -4.30 -9.25 14.02
C GLN A 133 -4.29 -10.32 12.92
N PHE A 134 -3.96 -11.56 13.25
CA PHE A 134 -4.06 -12.68 12.31
C PHE A 134 -5.52 -12.89 11.85
N VAL A 135 -6.51 -12.79 12.74
CA VAL A 135 -7.93 -12.88 12.39
C VAL A 135 -8.34 -11.76 11.44
N ILE A 136 -7.93 -10.52 11.70
CA ILE A 136 -8.18 -9.37 10.81
C ILE A 136 -7.57 -9.63 9.43
N SER A 137 -6.29 -10.03 9.38
CA SER A 137 -5.58 -10.29 8.13
C SER A 137 -6.14 -11.47 7.36
N ALA A 138 -6.58 -12.51 8.05
CA ALA A 138 -7.23 -13.68 7.45
C ALA A 138 -8.59 -13.30 6.82
N ALA A 139 -9.40 -12.54 7.55
CA ALA A 139 -10.66 -12.02 7.05
C ALA A 139 -10.44 -11.12 5.81
N PHE A 140 -9.49 -10.21 5.86
CA PHE A 140 -9.11 -9.36 4.73
C PHE A 140 -8.69 -10.19 3.52
N SER A 141 -7.79 -11.16 3.69
CA SER A 141 -7.24 -11.99 2.61
C SER A 141 -8.32 -12.80 1.89
N ILE A 142 -9.33 -13.28 2.62
CA ILE A 142 -10.48 -13.99 2.04
C ILE A 142 -11.35 -13.04 1.21
N GLY A 143 -11.55 -11.82 1.67
CA GLY A 143 -12.48 -10.87 1.05
C GLY A 143 -11.88 -10.01 -0.07
N VAL A 144 -10.56 -9.92 -0.19
CA VAL A 144 -9.89 -9.00 -1.14
C VAL A 144 -10.30 -9.26 -2.60
N GLY A 145 -10.51 -10.50 -2.99
CA GLY A 145 -10.98 -10.87 -4.33
C GLY A 145 -12.39 -10.35 -4.61
N ALA A 146 -13.32 -10.55 -3.67
CA ALA A 146 -14.68 -10.04 -3.76
C ALA A 146 -14.71 -8.50 -3.82
N GLN A 147 -13.93 -7.84 -2.98
CA GLN A 147 -13.83 -6.38 -2.92
C GLN A 147 -13.37 -5.77 -4.24
N ARG A 148 -12.32 -6.32 -4.87
CA ARG A 148 -11.78 -5.84 -6.15
C ARG A 148 -12.76 -5.99 -7.29
N SER A 149 -13.57 -7.05 -7.28
CA SER A 149 -14.54 -7.32 -8.33
C SER A 149 -15.87 -6.57 -8.19
N MET A 150 -16.10 -5.85 -7.09
CA MET A 150 -17.35 -5.09 -6.87
C MET A 150 -17.40 -3.79 -7.67
N THR A 151 -16.33 -3.01 -7.70
CA THR A 151 -16.33 -1.72 -8.39
C THR A 151 -16.75 -1.83 -9.87
N PRO A 152 -16.21 -2.80 -10.66
CA PRO A 152 -16.65 -2.99 -12.06
C PRO A 152 -18.10 -3.42 -12.23
N GLN A 153 -18.74 -3.96 -11.19
CA GLN A 153 -20.15 -4.37 -11.25
C GLN A 153 -21.13 -3.28 -10.81
N LEU A 154 -20.64 -2.31 -10.06
CA LEU A 154 -21.47 -1.22 -9.54
C LEU A 154 -21.43 0.04 -10.42
N VAL A 155 -20.44 0.16 -11.29
CA VAL A 155 -20.20 1.36 -12.08
C VAL A 155 -20.19 1.01 -13.56
N ASP A 156 -20.85 1.81 -14.38
CA ASP A 156 -20.83 1.68 -15.84
C ASP A 156 -19.41 1.79 -16.38
N GLU A 157 -19.12 1.10 -17.48
CA GLU A 157 -17.80 1.07 -18.11
C GLU A 157 -17.25 2.46 -18.39
N SER A 158 -18.10 3.39 -18.83
CA SER A 158 -17.77 4.80 -19.10
C SER A 158 -17.26 5.57 -17.86
N HIS A 159 -17.64 5.15 -16.66
CA HIS A 159 -17.27 5.80 -15.40
C HIS A 159 -16.23 4.98 -14.59
N PHE A 160 -15.76 3.84 -15.12
CA PHE A 160 -14.84 2.95 -14.39
C PHE A 160 -13.51 3.63 -14.05
N MET A 161 -12.94 4.41 -14.97
CA MET A 161 -11.71 5.17 -14.71
C MET A 161 -11.89 6.19 -13.58
N ALA A 162 -13.02 6.91 -13.55
CA ALA A 162 -13.31 7.87 -12.51
C ALA A 162 -13.50 7.18 -11.13
N ALA A 163 -14.18 6.02 -11.09
CA ALA A 163 -14.34 5.23 -9.88
C ALA A 163 -12.98 4.68 -9.36
N SER A 164 -12.11 4.23 -10.26
CA SER A 164 -10.75 3.78 -9.91
C SER A 164 -9.89 4.93 -9.36
N ALA A 165 -9.98 6.12 -9.97
CA ALA A 165 -9.29 7.31 -9.48
C ALA A 165 -9.78 7.71 -8.08
N LEU A 166 -11.09 7.65 -7.82
CA LEU A 166 -11.68 7.91 -6.50
C LEU A 166 -11.16 6.91 -5.45
N ASN A 167 -11.09 5.62 -5.78
CA ASN A 167 -10.53 4.60 -4.88
C ASN A 167 -9.05 4.86 -4.58
N SER A 168 -8.26 5.22 -5.59
CA SER A 168 -6.83 5.57 -5.42
C SER A 168 -6.65 6.78 -4.52
N VAL A 169 -7.47 7.82 -4.68
CA VAL A 169 -7.45 9.00 -3.80
C VAL A 169 -7.75 8.61 -2.36
N THR A 170 -8.78 7.79 -2.12
CA THR A 170 -9.11 7.32 -0.77
C THR A 170 -7.96 6.54 -0.15
N SER A 171 -7.32 5.64 -0.90
CA SER A 171 -6.17 4.87 -0.41
C SER A 171 -4.99 5.78 -0.04
N GLN A 172 -4.67 6.77 -0.89
CA GLN A 172 -3.56 7.69 -0.63
C GLN A 172 -3.83 8.60 0.58
N PHE A 173 -5.06 9.14 0.69
CA PHE A 173 -5.42 9.95 1.85
C PHE A 173 -5.48 9.14 3.14
N GLY A 174 -5.93 7.88 3.08
CA GLY A 174 -5.91 6.98 4.23
C GLY A 174 -4.49 6.64 4.69
N ALA A 175 -3.62 6.30 3.75
CA ALA A 175 -2.21 5.97 4.04
C ALA A 175 -1.41 7.15 4.63
N VAL A 176 -1.79 8.40 4.33
CA VAL A 176 -1.19 9.60 4.93
C VAL A 176 -1.92 10.00 6.21
N GLY A 177 -3.24 10.11 6.14
CA GLY A 177 -4.08 10.63 7.21
C GLY A 177 -4.22 9.67 8.39
N GLY A 178 -4.35 8.36 8.11
CA GLY A 178 -4.50 7.34 9.15
C GLY A 178 -3.36 7.35 10.16
N PRO A 179 -2.11 7.16 9.73
CA PRO A 179 -0.97 7.22 10.64
C PRO A 179 -0.81 8.57 11.35
N GLY A 180 -1.06 9.70 10.65
CA GLY A 180 -1.01 11.02 11.27
C GLY A 180 -2.03 11.16 12.41
N ILE A 181 -3.27 10.69 12.19
CA ILE A 181 -4.32 10.66 13.22
C ILE A 181 -3.94 9.68 14.34
N ALA A 182 -3.35 8.52 14.01
CA ALA A 182 -2.92 7.54 15.00
C ALA A 182 -1.92 8.14 16.00
N GLY A 183 -0.93 8.91 15.52
CA GLY A 183 0.02 9.60 16.39
C GLY A 183 -0.65 10.55 17.37
N LEU A 184 -1.65 11.32 16.91
CA LEU A 184 -2.43 12.20 17.79
C LEU A 184 -3.26 11.40 18.81
N LEU A 185 -3.92 10.31 18.37
CA LEU A 185 -4.73 9.49 19.25
C LEU A 185 -3.89 8.77 20.31
N ILE A 186 -2.71 8.27 19.98
CA ILE A 186 -1.77 7.64 20.93
C ILE A 186 -1.41 8.60 22.07
N LYS A 187 -1.36 9.91 21.80
CA LYS A 187 -1.03 10.92 22.80
C LYS A 187 -2.16 11.24 23.76
N PHE A 188 -3.40 11.21 23.29
CA PHE A 188 -4.55 11.78 24.04
C PHE A 188 -5.61 10.74 24.41
N VAL A 189 -5.54 9.53 23.86
CA VAL A 189 -6.61 8.55 23.96
C VAL A 189 -6.05 7.17 24.29
N ASP A 190 -6.70 6.44 25.20
CA ASP A 190 -6.35 5.05 25.46
C ASP A 190 -6.52 4.18 24.22
N LEU A 191 -5.61 3.25 23.98
CA LEU A 191 -5.62 2.36 22.81
C LEU A 191 -6.91 1.55 22.64
N LYS A 192 -7.59 1.21 23.74
CA LYS A 192 -8.91 0.56 23.68
C LYS A 192 -9.92 1.34 22.85
N TRP A 193 -9.91 2.68 22.93
CA TRP A 193 -10.82 3.52 22.18
C TRP A 193 -10.43 3.64 20.71
N VAL A 194 -9.12 3.53 20.41
CA VAL A 194 -8.63 3.47 19.03
C VAL A 194 -9.15 2.21 18.33
N TYR A 195 -9.02 1.05 18.96
CA TYR A 195 -9.53 -0.21 18.39
C TYR A 195 -11.06 -0.26 18.37
N LEU A 196 -11.75 0.32 19.35
CA LEU A 196 -13.21 0.45 19.29
C LEU A 196 -13.66 1.35 18.14
N GLY A 197 -12.97 2.45 17.89
CA GLY A 197 -13.21 3.33 16.75
C GLY A 197 -13.03 2.59 15.41
N ASP A 198 -11.99 1.79 15.29
CA ASP A 198 -11.76 0.93 14.13
C ASP A 198 -12.89 -0.10 13.96
N SER A 199 -13.29 -0.77 15.03
CA SER A 199 -14.44 -1.69 15.02
C SER A 199 -15.74 -1.02 14.56
N LEU A 200 -16.00 0.22 15.01
CA LEU A 200 -17.15 1.02 14.57
C LEU A 200 -17.04 1.40 13.09
N SER A 201 -15.85 1.66 12.58
CA SER A 201 -15.61 1.94 11.16
C SER A 201 -16.00 0.74 10.29
N TYR A 202 -15.68 -0.47 10.70
CA TYR A 202 -16.10 -1.71 10.03
C TYR A 202 -17.62 -1.91 10.09
N MET A 203 -18.31 -1.53 11.17
CA MET A 203 -19.77 -1.58 11.22
C MET A 203 -20.41 -0.65 10.18
N GLY A 204 -19.81 0.53 9.94
CA GLY A 204 -20.19 1.40 8.83
C GLY A 204 -20.04 0.73 7.46
N ALA A 205 -18.93 0.01 7.26
CA ALA A 205 -18.71 -0.76 6.04
C ALA A 205 -19.70 -1.94 5.91
N ILE A 206 -20.04 -2.64 7.00
CA ILE A 206 -21.08 -3.68 7.01
C ILE A 206 -22.42 -3.10 6.56
N ALA A 207 -22.82 -1.96 7.11
CA ALA A 207 -24.07 -1.31 6.71
C ALA A 207 -24.06 -0.92 5.23
N ALA A 208 -22.95 -0.38 4.73
CA ALA A 208 -22.80 -0.05 3.32
C ALA A 208 -22.92 -1.28 2.41
N VAL A 209 -22.25 -2.39 2.75
CA VAL A 209 -22.29 -3.65 1.99
C VAL A 209 -23.65 -4.33 2.10
N ALA A 210 -24.30 -4.29 3.27
CA ALA A 210 -25.61 -4.87 3.49
C ALA A 210 -26.73 -4.22 2.66
N LEU A 211 -26.54 -2.96 2.27
CA LEU A 211 -27.47 -2.20 1.41
C LEU A 211 -27.20 -2.37 -0.08
N LEU A 212 -26.18 -3.15 -0.49
CA LEU A 212 -25.89 -3.43 -1.88
C LEU A 212 -26.87 -4.47 -2.46
N PRO A 213 -27.17 -4.40 -3.77
CA PRO A 213 -27.86 -5.47 -4.47
C PRO A 213 -27.05 -6.78 -4.40
N ARG A 214 -27.71 -7.90 -4.66
CA ARG A 214 -27.00 -9.18 -4.82
C ARG A 214 -26.10 -9.10 -6.06
N LEU A 215 -24.84 -9.44 -5.88
CA LEU A 215 -23.81 -9.40 -6.90
C LEU A 215 -23.42 -10.84 -7.24
N VAL A 216 -24.07 -11.38 -8.27
CA VAL A 216 -23.86 -12.77 -8.70
C VAL A 216 -22.46 -12.92 -9.31
N ALA A 217 -21.80 -14.04 -9.03
CA ALA A 217 -20.54 -14.41 -9.68
C ALA A 217 -20.72 -14.48 -11.22
N ARG A 218 -19.75 -14.03 -11.98
CA ARG A 218 -19.73 -14.21 -13.42
C ARG A 218 -19.43 -15.68 -13.71
N GLU A 219 -20.25 -16.34 -14.51
CA GLU A 219 -20.06 -17.75 -14.91
C GLU A 219 -18.79 -17.98 -15.74
N ASP A 220 -18.24 -16.96 -16.39
CA ASP A 220 -17.10 -17.02 -17.30
C ASP A 220 -15.75 -16.57 -16.67
N ALA A 221 -15.66 -16.44 -15.35
CA ALA A 221 -14.37 -16.08 -14.76
C ALA A 221 -13.42 -17.26 -14.77
N ASP A 222 -12.27 -17.12 -15.45
CA ASP A 222 -11.16 -18.10 -15.39
C ASP A 222 -10.81 -18.36 -13.93
N ARG A 223 -11.10 -19.58 -13.46
CA ARG A 223 -10.83 -19.95 -12.05
C ARG A 223 -9.34 -19.87 -11.78
N PRO A 224 -8.93 -19.19 -10.70
CA PRO A 224 -7.55 -19.19 -10.26
C PRO A 224 -7.12 -20.64 -10.03
N SER A 225 -6.21 -21.13 -10.86
CA SER A 225 -5.67 -22.48 -10.72
C SER A 225 -4.18 -22.40 -10.41
N TRP A 226 -3.65 -23.39 -9.71
CA TRP A 226 -2.21 -23.50 -9.51
C TRP A 226 -1.43 -23.46 -10.82
N SER A 227 -1.98 -24.05 -11.89
CA SER A 227 -1.39 -23.99 -13.23
C SER A 227 -1.30 -22.56 -13.76
N SER A 228 -2.29 -21.71 -13.50
CA SER A 228 -2.28 -20.30 -13.88
C SER A 228 -1.19 -19.51 -13.14
N ILE A 229 -1.01 -19.76 -11.84
CA ILE A 229 0.05 -19.14 -11.03
C ILE A 229 1.42 -19.57 -11.54
N VAL A 230 1.63 -20.90 -11.74
CA VAL A 230 2.89 -21.44 -12.28
C VAL A 230 3.18 -20.89 -13.66
N ALA A 231 2.17 -20.76 -14.53
CA ALA A 231 2.33 -20.17 -15.85
C ALA A 231 2.77 -18.71 -15.78
N GLY A 232 2.19 -17.91 -14.83
CA GLY A 232 2.60 -16.56 -14.56
C GLY A 232 4.07 -16.46 -14.12
N PHE A 233 4.49 -17.29 -13.16
CA PHE A 233 5.89 -17.33 -12.69
C PHE A 233 6.86 -17.77 -13.82
N ARG A 234 6.48 -18.74 -14.63
CA ARG A 234 7.28 -19.16 -15.79
C ARG A 234 7.44 -18.02 -16.79
N TYR A 235 6.36 -17.27 -17.05
CA TYR A 235 6.41 -16.10 -17.92
C TYR A 235 7.31 -15.01 -17.35
N VAL A 236 7.15 -14.62 -16.08
CA VAL A 236 8.02 -13.63 -15.41
C VAL A 236 9.49 -14.04 -15.52
N ARG A 237 9.80 -15.31 -15.25
CA ARG A 237 11.18 -15.85 -15.34
C ARG A 237 11.73 -15.81 -16.77
N SER A 238 10.89 -15.93 -17.79
CA SER A 238 11.29 -15.87 -19.21
C SER A 238 11.53 -14.45 -19.71
N GLN A 239 11.08 -13.42 -18.97
CA GLN A 239 11.20 -12.01 -19.33
C GLN A 239 12.22 -11.29 -18.44
N PRO A 240 13.49 -11.12 -18.90
CA PRO A 240 14.56 -10.57 -18.08
C PRO A 240 14.26 -9.17 -17.52
N VAL A 241 13.53 -8.34 -18.27
CA VAL A 241 13.14 -6.99 -17.84
C VAL A 241 12.15 -7.06 -16.68
N ILE A 242 11.12 -7.91 -16.77
CA ILE A 242 10.10 -8.07 -15.72
C ILE A 242 10.74 -8.67 -14.47
N LEU A 243 11.51 -9.74 -14.63
CA LEU A 243 12.23 -10.38 -13.54
C LEU A 243 13.19 -9.39 -12.86
N GLY A 244 13.92 -8.60 -13.66
CA GLY A 244 14.87 -7.60 -13.14
C GLY A 244 14.19 -6.55 -12.27
N PHE A 245 13.10 -5.93 -12.71
CA PHE A 245 12.44 -4.93 -11.88
C PHE A 245 11.70 -5.55 -10.69
N PHE A 246 11.18 -6.77 -10.77
CA PHE A 246 10.61 -7.46 -9.61
C PHE A 246 11.68 -7.74 -8.55
N LEU A 247 12.86 -8.18 -8.95
CA LEU A 247 13.95 -8.43 -8.01
C LEU A 247 14.49 -7.14 -7.38
N VAL A 248 14.60 -6.05 -8.17
CA VAL A 248 14.99 -4.73 -7.65
C VAL A 248 14.02 -4.24 -6.60
N ASP A 249 12.72 -4.38 -6.85
CA ASP A 249 11.67 -4.00 -5.91
C ASP A 249 11.66 -4.88 -4.66
N THR A 250 11.72 -6.19 -4.82
CA THR A 250 11.81 -7.14 -3.70
C THR A 250 13.01 -6.83 -2.81
N ASN A 251 14.17 -6.56 -3.42
CA ASN A 251 15.37 -6.16 -2.70
C ASN A 251 15.14 -4.86 -1.90
N ALA A 252 14.54 -3.85 -2.54
CA ALA A 252 14.26 -2.58 -1.87
C ALA A 252 13.27 -2.74 -0.70
N MET A 253 12.23 -3.56 -0.87
CA MET A 253 11.22 -3.80 0.17
C MET A 253 11.76 -4.68 1.32
N ILE A 254 12.66 -5.63 1.07
CA ILE A 254 13.23 -6.46 2.13
C ILE A 254 14.27 -5.65 2.93
N PHE A 255 15.23 -5.03 2.28
CA PHE A 255 16.32 -4.36 2.98
C PHE A 255 16.05 -2.90 3.33
N GLY A 256 15.13 -2.23 2.64
CA GLY A 256 14.82 -0.82 2.86
C GLY A 256 13.55 -0.55 3.67
N MET A 257 12.98 -1.53 4.41
CA MET A 257 11.69 -1.36 5.10
C MET A 257 11.85 -1.31 6.63
N PRO A 258 12.15 -0.14 7.23
CA PRO A 258 12.41 -0.02 8.67
C PRO A 258 11.15 0.24 9.52
N SER A 259 9.94 0.06 9.00
CA SER A 259 8.72 0.52 9.68
C SER A 259 8.46 -0.21 11.02
N ALA A 260 8.92 -1.45 11.19
CA ALA A 260 8.91 -2.13 12.48
C ALA A 260 9.75 -1.42 13.56
N LEU A 261 10.67 -0.54 13.18
CA LEU A 261 11.55 0.19 14.09
C LEU A 261 10.98 1.56 14.49
N PHE A 262 9.92 2.04 13.85
CA PHE A 262 9.37 3.37 14.09
C PHE A 262 8.88 3.58 15.54
N PRO A 263 8.23 2.60 16.22
CA PRO A 263 7.88 2.76 17.64
C PRO A 263 9.12 2.95 18.53
N ALA A 264 10.18 2.20 18.29
CA ALA A 264 11.44 2.33 19.00
C ALA A 264 12.13 3.67 18.73
N MET A 265 12.12 4.12 17.48
CA MET A 265 12.67 5.42 17.09
C MET A 265 11.91 6.58 17.74
N ALA A 266 10.56 6.56 17.70
CA ALA A 266 9.73 7.56 18.33
C ALA A 266 10.00 7.67 19.84
N THR A 267 10.06 6.54 20.53
CA THR A 267 10.22 6.47 21.99
C THR A 267 11.65 6.81 22.43
N HIS A 268 12.68 6.15 21.87
CA HIS A 268 14.04 6.24 22.38
C HIS A 268 14.90 7.33 21.74
N ARG A 269 14.64 7.64 20.46
CA ARG A 269 15.44 8.62 19.74
C ARG A 269 14.84 10.02 19.78
N PHE A 270 13.52 10.11 19.59
CA PHE A 270 12.82 11.41 19.55
C PHE A 270 12.09 11.74 20.85
N GLY A 271 12.02 10.83 21.83
CA GLY A 271 11.52 11.08 23.18
C GLY A 271 10.00 11.25 23.31
N ASP A 272 9.22 11.10 22.23
CA ASP A 272 7.76 11.17 22.25
C ASP A 272 7.15 10.02 21.42
N PRO A 273 6.48 9.05 22.06
CA PRO A 273 5.85 7.92 21.39
C PRO A 273 4.82 8.32 20.32
N SER A 274 4.17 9.47 20.46
CA SER A 274 3.17 9.96 19.50
C SER A 274 3.75 10.27 18.13
N LEU A 275 5.08 10.49 18.06
CA LEU A 275 5.80 10.72 16.80
C LEU A 275 5.83 9.51 15.88
N VAL A 276 5.46 8.32 16.39
CA VAL A 276 5.35 7.11 15.56
C VAL A 276 4.40 7.31 14.38
N GLY A 277 3.29 8.01 14.57
CA GLY A 277 2.35 8.31 13.50
C GLY A 277 2.97 9.15 12.38
N TYR A 278 3.78 10.15 12.72
CA TYR A 278 4.47 10.98 11.73
C TYR A 278 5.53 10.20 10.96
N LEU A 279 6.22 9.24 11.61
CA LEU A 279 7.20 8.38 10.94
C LEU A 279 6.52 7.45 9.91
N TYR A 280 5.35 6.89 10.22
CA TYR A 280 4.56 6.12 9.26
C TYR A 280 3.95 7.00 8.15
N MET A 281 3.51 8.21 8.47
CA MET A 281 2.90 9.14 7.52
C MET A 281 3.91 9.64 6.47
N ALA A 282 5.17 9.86 6.85
CA ALA A 282 6.14 10.55 6.02
C ALA A 282 6.42 9.88 4.66
N PRO A 283 6.64 8.53 4.55
CA PRO A 283 6.80 7.88 3.25
C PRO A 283 5.54 8.02 2.38
N ALA A 284 4.35 7.86 2.98
CA ALA A 284 3.09 8.00 2.25
C ALA A 284 2.87 9.43 1.74
N ALA A 285 3.30 10.44 2.49
CA ALA A 285 3.25 11.84 2.04
C ALA A 285 4.17 12.08 0.84
N GLY A 286 5.37 11.50 0.82
CA GLY A 286 6.28 11.52 -0.34
C GLY A 286 5.67 10.84 -1.57
N ALA A 287 5.05 9.69 -1.38
CA ALA A 287 4.35 8.96 -2.44
C ALA A 287 3.15 9.74 -2.99
N LEU A 288 2.35 10.37 -2.11
CA LEU A 288 1.23 11.22 -2.50
C LEU A 288 1.69 12.41 -3.34
N LEU A 289 2.79 13.07 -2.96
CA LEU A 289 3.35 14.19 -3.72
C LEU A 289 3.70 13.77 -5.17
N VAL A 290 4.33 12.62 -5.35
CA VAL A 290 4.61 12.07 -6.68
C VAL A 290 3.35 11.76 -7.46
N SER A 291 2.36 11.16 -6.81
CA SER A 291 1.07 10.83 -7.45
C SER A 291 0.39 12.08 -8.01
N LEU A 292 0.44 13.19 -7.26
CA LEU A 292 -0.11 14.49 -7.69
C LEU A 292 0.72 15.14 -8.81
N LEU A 293 2.03 14.92 -8.84
CA LEU A 293 2.97 15.54 -9.77
C LEU A 293 3.49 14.57 -10.85
N SER A 294 2.80 13.46 -11.09
CA SER A 294 3.26 12.37 -11.99
C SER A 294 3.37 12.74 -13.47
N GLY A 295 2.82 13.88 -13.89
CA GLY A 295 2.82 14.34 -15.29
C GLY A 295 4.18 14.27 -16.01
N PRO A 296 5.31 14.71 -15.42
CA PRO A 296 6.64 14.63 -16.02
C PRO A 296 7.14 13.19 -16.25
N LEU A 297 6.67 12.21 -15.48
CA LEU A 297 7.13 10.82 -15.57
C LEU A 297 6.83 10.17 -16.94
N ARG A 298 5.81 10.66 -17.65
CA ARG A 298 5.50 10.23 -19.03
C ARG A 298 6.65 10.45 -20.02
N HIS A 299 7.57 11.39 -19.73
CA HIS A 299 8.69 11.72 -20.58
C HIS A 299 9.97 10.93 -20.25
N VAL A 300 9.94 10.08 -19.22
CA VAL A 300 11.08 9.25 -18.85
C VAL A 300 11.32 8.21 -19.93
N ARG A 301 12.39 8.42 -20.72
CA ARG A 301 12.76 7.56 -21.86
C ARG A 301 13.38 6.23 -21.42
N ARG A 302 14.27 6.24 -20.41
CA ARG A 302 14.98 5.05 -19.90
C ARG A 302 14.28 4.56 -18.62
N GLN A 303 13.11 3.93 -18.78
CA GLN A 303 12.28 3.55 -17.65
C GLN A 303 12.96 2.55 -16.72
N GLY A 304 13.66 1.55 -17.25
CA GLY A 304 14.36 0.57 -16.42
C GLY A 304 15.51 1.17 -15.61
N LEU A 305 16.28 2.10 -16.19
CA LEU A 305 17.28 2.86 -15.43
C LEU A 305 16.62 3.74 -14.36
N GLY A 306 15.47 4.33 -14.67
CA GLY A 306 14.67 5.10 -13.73
C GLY A 306 14.28 4.27 -12.50
N VAL A 307 13.83 3.03 -12.68
CA VAL A 307 13.51 2.11 -11.58
C VAL A 307 14.73 1.87 -10.68
N VAL A 308 15.90 1.57 -11.25
CA VAL A 308 17.12 1.32 -10.47
C VAL A 308 17.56 2.56 -9.69
N ILE A 309 17.54 3.75 -10.32
CA ILE A 309 17.92 5.00 -9.66
C ILE A 309 16.97 5.31 -8.49
N THR A 310 15.65 5.19 -8.70
CA THR A 310 14.68 5.56 -7.68
C THR A 310 14.61 4.54 -6.54
N ALA A 311 14.80 3.24 -6.81
CA ALA A 311 14.98 2.22 -5.78
C ALA A 311 16.30 2.43 -4.99
N SER A 312 17.37 2.87 -5.66
CA SER A 312 18.63 3.24 -4.98
C SER A 312 18.46 4.52 -4.14
N LEU A 313 17.70 5.50 -4.61
CA LEU A 313 17.36 6.70 -3.84
C LEU A 313 16.61 6.35 -2.55
N TRP A 314 15.64 5.40 -2.63
CA TRP A 314 14.99 4.83 -1.45
C TRP A 314 16.04 4.30 -0.46
N GLY A 315 16.95 3.41 -0.90
CA GLY A 315 17.98 2.82 -0.05
C GLY A 315 18.92 3.86 0.57
N VAL A 316 19.36 4.88 -0.20
CA VAL A 316 20.19 5.98 0.31
C VAL A 316 19.45 6.79 1.36
N ALA A 317 18.18 7.14 1.12
CA ALA A 317 17.36 7.90 2.04
C ALA A 317 17.13 7.12 3.35
N ILE A 318 16.88 5.80 3.29
CA ILE A 318 16.76 4.93 4.46
C ILE A 318 18.11 4.81 5.20
N ALA A 319 19.21 4.61 4.51
CA ALA A 319 20.54 4.59 5.15
C ALA A 319 20.82 5.89 5.91
N ALA A 320 20.55 7.04 5.29
CA ALA A 320 20.71 8.36 5.90
C ALA A 320 19.74 8.55 7.11
N PHE A 321 18.50 8.06 7.01
CA PHE A 321 17.52 8.07 8.11
C PHE A 321 18.06 7.37 9.36
N GLY A 322 18.84 6.29 9.22
CA GLY A 322 19.53 5.62 10.33
C GLY A 322 20.43 6.57 11.15
N PHE A 323 20.90 7.67 10.59
CA PHE A 323 21.76 8.66 11.24
C PHE A 323 21.01 9.95 11.66
N ALA A 324 19.76 10.15 11.23
CA ALA A 324 18.99 11.33 11.57
C ALA A 324 18.76 11.43 13.09
N GLN A 325 19.17 12.52 13.71
CA GLN A 325 18.95 12.78 15.13
C GLN A 325 17.76 13.73 15.35
N GLU A 326 17.52 14.59 14.38
CA GLU A 326 16.41 15.55 14.39
C GLU A 326 15.19 14.97 13.70
N LEU A 327 14.01 15.18 14.27
CA LEU A 327 12.75 14.67 13.72
C LEU A 327 12.48 15.17 12.29
N TRP A 328 12.68 16.48 12.06
CA TRP A 328 12.42 17.06 10.74
C TRP A 328 13.26 16.41 9.63
N LEU A 329 14.53 16.11 9.93
CA LEU A 329 15.43 15.44 8.98
C LEU A 329 14.96 14.00 8.74
N ALA A 330 14.57 13.28 9.79
CA ALA A 330 14.00 11.94 9.69
C ALA A 330 12.76 11.93 8.78
N LEU A 331 11.83 12.86 8.99
CA LEU A 331 10.60 12.95 8.17
C LEU A 331 10.90 13.29 6.71
N VAL A 332 11.83 14.21 6.45
CA VAL A 332 12.25 14.56 5.08
C VAL A 332 12.88 13.36 4.38
N LEU A 333 13.77 12.62 5.05
CA LEU A 333 14.43 11.44 4.48
C LEU A 333 13.43 10.32 4.20
N LEU A 334 12.47 10.08 5.10
CA LEU A 334 11.39 9.11 4.89
C LEU A 334 10.46 9.55 3.74
N ALA A 335 10.15 10.84 3.64
CA ALA A 335 9.35 11.35 2.52
C ALA A 335 10.10 11.22 1.18
N LEU A 336 11.41 11.47 1.14
CA LEU A 336 12.26 11.23 -0.05
C LEU A 336 12.31 9.75 -0.42
N ALA A 337 12.37 8.86 0.57
CA ALA A 337 12.25 7.42 0.35
C ALA A 337 10.91 7.09 -0.33
N GLY A 338 9.79 7.50 0.26
CA GLY A 338 8.45 7.25 -0.33
C GLY A 338 8.26 7.87 -1.72
N LEU A 339 8.89 9.04 -1.98
CA LEU A 339 8.95 9.64 -3.31
C LEU A 339 9.67 8.72 -4.31
N GLY A 340 10.83 8.18 -3.93
CA GLY A 340 11.60 7.26 -4.78
C GLY A 340 10.81 5.98 -5.09
N ASP A 341 10.17 5.39 -4.09
CA ASP A 341 9.34 4.20 -4.25
C ASP A 341 8.16 4.43 -5.20
N GLN A 342 7.42 5.51 -5.02
CA GLN A 342 6.27 5.81 -5.86
C GLN A 342 6.65 6.05 -7.32
N ILE A 343 7.78 6.73 -7.59
CA ILE A 343 8.29 6.88 -8.96
C ILE A 343 8.62 5.51 -9.54
N SER A 344 9.33 4.66 -8.77
CA SER A 344 9.66 3.29 -9.16
C SER A 344 8.40 2.49 -9.47
N ALA A 345 7.39 2.54 -8.61
CA ALA A 345 6.11 1.83 -8.78
C ALA A 345 5.39 2.24 -10.08
N ILE A 346 5.30 3.54 -10.38
CA ILE A 346 4.69 4.04 -11.62
C ILE A 346 5.45 3.52 -12.84
N LEU A 347 6.79 3.62 -12.85
CA LEU A 347 7.60 3.15 -13.98
C LEU A 347 7.45 1.64 -14.18
N ARG A 348 7.48 0.85 -13.10
CA ARG A 348 7.28 -0.61 -13.14
C ARG A 348 5.91 -0.99 -13.70
N SER A 349 4.85 -0.34 -13.23
CA SER A 349 3.49 -0.58 -13.73
C SER A 349 3.40 -0.29 -15.22
N VAL A 350 3.95 0.83 -15.71
CA VAL A 350 3.97 1.16 -17.15
C VAL A 350 4.73 0.09 -17.95
N MET A 351 5.89 -0.35 -17.47
CA MET A 351 6.70 -1.39 -18.13
C MET A 351 5.95 -2.73 -18.15
N LEU A 352 5.32 -3.12 -17.02
CA LEU A 352 4.53 -4.34 -16.91
C LEU A 352 3.43 -4.39 -17.97
N TYR A 353 2.62 -3.32 -18.05
CA TYR A 353 1.51 -3.23 -19.02
C TYR A 353 1.97 -3.22 -20.48
N ARG A 354 3.17 -2.70 -20.78
CA ARG A 354 3.72 -2.66 -22.15
C ARG A 354 4.33 -3.98 -22.60
N ILE A 355 4.99 -4.69 -21.68
CA ILE A 355 5.72 -5.94 -22.00
C ILE A 355 4.79 -7.14 -21.97
N THR A 356 3.77 -7.13 -21.10
CA THR A 356 2.94 -8.30 -20.85
C THR A 356 1.79 -8.39 -21.83
N PRO A 357 1.62 -9.51 -22.59
CA PRO A 357 0.46 -9.76 -23.41
C PRO A 357 -0.83 -9.75 -22.60
N LYS A 358 -1.95 -9.37 -23.22
CA LYS A 358 -3.25 -9.23 -22.54
C LYS A 358 -3.69 -10.52 -21.83
N GLU A 359 -3.39 -11.68 -22.41
CA GLU A 359 -3.73 -13.01 -21.89
C GLU A 359 -2.95 -13.37 -20.61
N MET A 360 -1.77 -12.76 -20.40
CA MET A 360 -0.92 -12.99 -19.24
C MET A 360 -1.01 -11.88 -18.20
N LEU A 361 -1.60 -10.74 -18.56
CA LEU A 361 -1.60 -9.52 -17.72
C LEU A 361 -2.19 -9.78 -16.34
N GLY A 362 -3.34 -10.45 -16.24
CA GLY A 362 -3.96 -10.77 -14.96
C GLY A 362 -3.10 -11.66 -14.06
N ARG A 363 -2.38 -12.64 -14.66
CA ARG A 363 -1.49 -13.55 -13.92
C ARG A 363 -0.25 -12.84 -13.40
N VAL A 364 0.37 -11.99 -14.22
CA VAL A 364 1.58 -11.23 -13.83
C VAL A 364 1.24 -10.15 -12.82
N SER A 365 0.12 -9.42 -12.98
CA SER A 365 -0.35 -8.46 -11.99
C SER A 365 -0.73 -9.11 -10.65
N GLY A 366 -1.21 -10.35 -10.66
CA GLY A 366 -1.43 -11.12 -9.44
C GLY A 366 -0.12 -11.41 -8.69
N ILE A 367 0.95 -11.75 -9.42
CA ILE A 367 2.29 -11.96 -8.84
C ILE A 367 2.85 -10.64 -8.29
N GLU A 368 2.72 -9.54 -9.05
CA GLU A 368 3.11 -8.20 -8.59
C GLU A 368 2.42 -7.84 -7.27
N PHE A 369 1.11 -8.04 -7.20
CA PHE A 369 0.36 -7.78 -5.98
C PHE A 369 0.84 -8.60 -4.78
N MET A 370 1.06 -9.90 -4.98
CA MET A 370 1.58 -10.77 -3.91
C MET A 370 2.97 -10.33 -3.47
N GLN A 371 3.83 -9.94 -4.40
CA GLN A 371 5.18 -9.45 -4.10
C GLN A 371 5.13 -8.15 -3.29
N VAL A 372 4.39 -7.14 -3.75
CA VAL A 372 4.28 -5.82 -3.10
C VAL A 372 3.67 -5.95 -1.69
N ALA A 373 2.79 -6.92 -1.48
CA ALA A 373 2.18 -7.14 -0.17
C ALA A 373 3.04 -8.02 0.75
N ALA A 374 3.82 -8.95 0.22
CA ALA A 374 4.62 -9.90 1.00
C ALA A 374 6.03 -9.37 1.35
N ALA A 375 6.71 -8.72 0.40
CA ALA A 375 8.09 -8.29 0.58
C ALA A 375 8.29 -7.30 1.74
N PRO A 376 7.42 -6.29 1.97
CA PRO A 376 7.51 -5.41 3.14
C PRO A 376 7.39 -6.16 4.47
N SER A 377 6.59 -7.23 4.52
CA SER A 377 6.44 -8.05 5.72
C SER A 377 7.74 -8.77 6.09
N LEU A 378 8.46 -9.28 5.10
CA LEU A 378 9.78 -9.88 5.29
C LEU A 378 10.81 -8.82 5.71
N GLY A 379 10.75 -7.63 5.12
CA GLY A 379 11.64 -6.52 5.47
C GLY A 379 11.44 -6.04 6.90
N ASN A 380 10.21 -5.90 7.35
CA ASN A 380 9.91 -5.54 8.73
C ASN A 380 10.40 -6.60 9.74
N LEU A 381 10.27 -7.88 9.39
CA LEU A 381 10.80 -8.97 10.21
C LEU A 381 12.33 -8.93 10.27
N GLU A 382 12.99 -8.75 9.12
CA GLU A 382 14.44 -8.63 9.01
C GLU A 382 14.95 -7.44 9.83
N ALA A 383 14.41 -6.25 9.60
CA ALA A 383 14.80 -5.03 10.30
C ALA A 383 14.60 -5.15 11.82
N GLY A 384 13.45 -5.70 12.26
CA GLY A 384 13.15 -5.94 13.66
C GLY A 384 14.12 -6.92 14.32
N ALA A 385 14.43 -8.03 13.63
CA ALA A 385 15.38 -9.04 14.10
C ALA A 385 16.81 -8.47 14.19
N LEU A 386 17.26 -7.78 13.14
CA LEU A 386 18.60 -7.21 13.10
C LEU A 386 18.77 -6.10 14.15
N ALA A 387 17.78 -5.25 14.33
CA ALA A 387 17.82 -4.21 15.35
C ALA A 387 17.85 -4.79 16.78
N SER A 388 17.12 -5.88 17.04
CA SER A 388 17.12 -6.53 18.34
C SER A 388 18.46 -7.20 18.67
N ALA A 389 19.18 -7.68 17.65
CA ALA A 389 20.48 -8.32 17.80
C ALA A 389 21.65 -7.31 17.82
N THR A 390 21.45 -6.09 17.35
CA THR A 390 22.52 -5.10 17.17
C THR A 390 22.12 -3.73 17.74
N SER A 391 21.60 -2.86 16.87
CA SER A 391 21.07 -1.54 17.25
C SER A 391 20.13 -1.01 16.16
N LEU A 392 19.23 -0.08 16.52
CA LEU A 392 18.34 0.61 15.58
C LEU A 392 19.12 1.25 14.43
N ARG A 393 20.21 1.96 14.77
CA ARG A 393 21.06 2.64 13.80
C ARG A 393 21.70 1.69 12.82
N PHE A 394 22.27 0.58 13.33
CA PHE A 394 22.94 -0.41 12.47
C PHE A 394 21.94 -1.09 11.54
N SER A 395 20.80 -1.54 12.05
CA SER A 395 19.77 -2.19 11.23
C SER A 395 19.28 -1.29 10.08
N ILE A 396 18.91 -0.04 10.39
CA ILE A 396 18.42 0.90 9.37
C ILE A 396 19.51 1.23 8.35
N ALA A 397 20.73 1.56 8.81
CA ALA A 397 21.82 1.96 7.93
C ALA A 397 22.30 0.81 7.03
N SER A 398 22.51 -0.38 7.62
CA SER A 398 22.93 -1.57 6.86
C SER A 398 21.86 -2.03 5.88
N GLY A 399 20.59 -1.98 6.26
CA GLY A 399 19.47 -2.27 5.38
C GLY A 399 19.42 -1.34 4.17
N GLY A 400 19.54 -0.01 4.39
CA GLY A 400 19.62 0.95 3.29
C GLY A 400 20.84 0.73 2.38
N VAL A 401 22.00 0.43 2.94
CA VAL A 401 23.22 0.09 2.16
C VAL A 401 23.02 -1.21 1.38
N ALA A 402 22.46 -2.25 1.99
CA ALA A 402 22.15 -3.52 1.33
C ALA A 402 21.14 -3.34 0.19
N CYS A 403 20.14 -2.48 0.38
CA CYS A 403 19.20 -2.09 -0.69
C CYS A 403 19.94 -1.50 -1.89
N VAL A 404 20.81 -0.50 -1.68
CA VAL A 404 21.59 0.12 -2.77
C VAL A 404 22.51 -0.88 -3.45
N ALA A 405 23.27 -1.64 -2.66
CA ALA A 405 24.19 -2.66 -3.19
C ALA A 405 23.43 -3.70 -4.02
N GLY A 406 22.30 -4.19 -3.53
CA GLY A 406 21.44 -5.12 -4.25
C GLY A 406 20.87 -4.53 -5.55
N CYS A 407 20.43 -3.27 -5.53
CA CYS A 407 19.98 -2.58 -6.75
C CYS A 407 21.08 -2.49 -7.81
N LEU A 408 22.33 -2.16 -7.41
CA LEU A 408 23.47 -2.08 -8.32
C LEU A 408 23.88 -3.45 -8.85
N LEU A 409 23.91 -4.48 -8.00
CA LEU A 409 24.21 -5.86 -8.41
C LEU A 409 23.15 -6.40 -9.39
N LEU A 410 21.86 -6.15 -9.11
CA LEU A 410 20.77 -6.55 -9.99
C LEU A 410 20.79 -5.77 -11.32
N ALA A 411 21.15 -4.49 -11.28
CA ALA A 411 21.36 -3.70 -12.51
C ALA A 411 22.48 -4.28 -13.38
N ALA A 412 23.56 -4.73 -12.77
CA ALA A 412 24.64 -5.42 -13.49
C ALA A 412 24.24 -6.80 -14.00
N ALA A 413 23.46 -7.55 -13.24
CA ALA A 413 22.97 -8.87 -13.61
C ALA A 413 21.88 -8.85 -14.71
N PHE A 414 21.11 -7.75 -14.79
CA PHE A 414 20.02 -7.57 -15.76
C PHE A 414 20.25 -6.37 -16.69
N PRO A 415 21.24 -6.37 -17.59
CA PRO A 415 21.52 -5.25 -18.50
C PRO A 415 20.32 -4.88 -19.39
N ALA A 416 19.45 -5.86 -19.69
CA ALA A 416 18.23 -5.65 -20.45
C ALA A 416 17.29 -4.65 -19.76
N LEU A 417 17.23 -4.67 -18.43
CA LEU A 417 16.45 -3.69 -17.64
C LEU A 417 16.99 -2.27 -17.88
N LEU A 418 18.30 -2.05 -17.79
CA LEU A 418 18.92 -0.72 -17.96
C LEU A 418 18.70 -0.14 -19.35
N ARG A 419 18.65 -1.01 -20.38
CA ARG A 419 18.46 -0.62 -21.79
C ARG A 419 16.99 -0.41 -22.16
N TYR A 420 16.08 -0.85 -21.33
CA TYR A 420 14.64 -0.73 -21.63
C TYR A 420 14.19 0.73 -21.74
N GLY A 421 13.49 1.02 -22.81
CA GLY A 421 13.04 2.36 -23.18
C GLY A 421 14.06 3.19 -23.96
N ALA A 422 15.35 2.80 -24.00
CA ALA A 422 16.35 3.45 -24.84
C ALA A 422 16.24 3.04 -26.32
N GLN A 423 15.81 1.80 -26.59
CA GLN A 423 15.73 1.24 -27.95
C GLN A 423 14.47 1.66 -28.72
N ALA A 424 13.36 1.95 -28.04
CA ALA A 424 12.12 2.42 -28.67
C ALA A 424 12.24 3.79 -29.39
N ASN A 425 13.35 4.48 -29.22
CA ASN A 425 13.64 5.78 -29.84
C ASN A 425 14.75 5.73 -30.92
N ALA A 426 15.33 4.56 -31.18
CA ALA A 426 16.26 4.38 -32.29
C ALA A 426 15.55 3.98 -33.60
N GLU A 427 14.26 3.58 -33.48
CA GLU A 427 13.41 3.16 -34.60
C GLU A 427 12.29 4.18 -34.91
N ALA A 428 12.20 5.29 -34.17
CA ALA A 428 11.31 6.41 -34.41
C ALA A 428 12.07 7.66 -34.91
#